data_264f0de0b05f9ed3f797ffd14a38be30
#
_entry.id   264f0de0b05f9ed3f797ffd14a38be30
#
_cell.length_a   1.000
_cell.length_b   1.000
_cell.length_c   1.000
_cell.angle_alpha   90.00
_cell.angle_beta   90.00
_cell.angle_gamma   90.00
#
_symmetry.space_group_name_H-M   'P 1'
#
loop_
_entity.id
_entity.type
_entity.pdbx_description
1 polymer ?
#
loop_
_entity_poly.entity_id
_entity_poly.type
_entity_poly.pdbx_seq_one_letter_code
_entity_poly.pdbx_strand_id
1 'polypeptide(L)'
;MVCDYHLHSEYSFDSSEKIENICEKAVQTGINEIALTDHAEFPLRETAPWPDFTKREAVITACREKYGAVLTIRSGIETGQPWRDAELEKKLMEAKPDFVIASVHELDGYPDPHTFPFSRENTEEFICTYLAQMTRMASTCDYDVIGHVTYLFRFIPEQITAELAPEYFTDLYEELFKAVIARGKGIEVNCSGLRMPSIGKTMPSAALLKMFRELGGEIVTVGSDGHSCRSAFSGLEAGYEVLREAGFFYASAFQNRNPSFYKL
;
A
#
# COMPACT_ATOMS: atom_id res chain seq x y z
N MET A 1 19.96 1.17 -3.79
CA MET A 1 18.89 2.10 -4.24
C MET A 1 17.86 2.17 -3.13
N VAL A 2 17.39 3.36 -2.76
CA VAL A 2 16.34 3.54 -1.74
C VAL A 2 15.13 4.16 -2.43
N CYS A 3 13.99 3.48 -2.34
CA CYS A 3 12.74 3.88 -2.97
C CYS A 3 11.63 4.00 -1.92
N ASP A 4 10.65 4.87 -2.18
CA ASP A 4 9.40 4.94 -1.44
C ASP A 4 8.23 4.83 -2.42
N TYR A 5 7.50 3.72 -2.34
CA TYR A 5 6.43 3.40 -3.29
C TYR A 5 5.03 3.63 -2.74
N HIS A 6 4.91 4.43 -1.62
CA HIS A 6 3.62 4.77 -1.05
C HIS A 6 3.66 6.15 -0.38
N LEU A 7 3.22 7.17 -1.11
CA LEU A 7 3.24 8.57 -0.69
C LEU A 7 1.97 9.29 -1.13
N HIS A 8 1.43 10.12 -0.25
CA HIS A 8 0.24 10.93 -0.49
C HIS A 8 0.58 12.42 -0.54
N SER A 9 -0.07 13.12 -1.46
CA SER A 9 0.11 14.55 -1.69
C SER A 9 -1.19 15.31 -1.46
N GLU A 10 -1.17 16.62 -1.73
CA GLU A 10 -2.35 17.50 -1.70
C GLU A 10 -3.49 17.06 -2.65
N TYR A 11 -3.27 16.03 -3.46
CA TYR A 11 -4.28 15.42 -4.32
C TYR A 11 -5.01 14.26 -3.65
N SER A 12 -4.53 13.75 -2.51
CA SER A 12 -5.28 12.86 -1.62
C SER A 12 -6.22 13.65 -0.72
N PHE A 13 -7.38 13.09 -0.40
CA PHE A 13 -8.38 13.75 0.45
C PHE A 13 -7.91 13.97 1.89
N ASP A 14 -6.88 13.23 2.33
CA ASP A 14 -6.35 13.19 3.71
C ASP A 14 -4.92 13.71 3.83
N SER A 15 -4.38 14.30 2.77
CA SER A 15 -3.10 14.99 2.78
C SER A 15 -3.20 16.42 2.24
N SER A 16 -2.36 17.31 2.76
CA SER A 16 -2.19 18.68 2.26
C SER A 16 -0.76 18.96 1.81
N GLU A 17 0.08 17.92 1.74
CA GLU A 17 1.50 18.07 1.42
C GLU A 17 1.71 18.25 -0.08
N LYS A 18 2.43 19.29 -0.45
CA LYS A 18 2.71 19.57 -1.86
C LYS A 18 3.69 18.58 -2.45
N ILE A 19 3.43 18.17 -3.68
CA ILE A 19 4.32 17.26 -4.43
C ILE A 19 5.75 17.81 -4.47
N GLU A 20 5.92 19.12 -4.67
CA GLU A 20 7.22 19.76 -4.73
C GLU A 20 8.00 19.61 -3.43
N ASN A 21 7.33 19.74 -2.27
CA ASN A 21 7.96 19.58 -0.95
C ASN A 21 8.41 18.13 -0.73
N ILE A 22 7.57 17.15 -1.15
CA ILE A 22 7.92 15.72 -1.08
C ILE A 22 9.18 15.46 -1.92
N CYS A 23 9.21 15.96 -3.17
CA CYS A 23 10.36 15.82 -4.06
C CYS A 23 11.62 16.47 -3.50
N GLU A 24 11.50 17.69 -2.96
CA GLU A 24 12.64 18.39 -2.34
C GLU A 24 13.18 17.59 -1.16
N LYS A 25 12.31 17.10 -0.28
CA LYS A 25 12.73 16.26 0.84
C LYS A 25 13.35 14.95 0.37
N ALA A 26 12.82 14.29 -0.68
CA ALA A 26 13.41 13.10 -1.25
C ALA A 26 14.87 13.32 -1.68
N VAL A 27 15.13 14.42 -2.38
CA VAL A 27 16.48 14.80 -2.80
C VAL A 27 17.39 15.07 -1.58
N GLN A 28 16.88 15.82 -0.58
CA GLN A 28 17.64 16.13 0.65
C GLN A 28 18.00 14.89 1.47
N THR A 29 17.15 13.87 1.45
CA THR A 29 17.35 12.62 2.20
C THR A 29 17.99 11.49 1.39
N GLY A 30 18.32 11.74 0.12
CA GLY A 30 19.02 10.78 -0.73
C GLY A 30 18.15 9.63 -1.25
N ILE A 31 16.84 9.85 -1.33
CA ILE A 31 15.92 8.89 -1.95
C ILE A 31 16.15 8.87 -3.47
N ASN A 32 16.21 7.69 -4.07
CA ASN A 32 16.49 7.54 -5.49
C ASN A 32 15.24 7.56 -6.37
N GLU A 33 14.14 6.98 -5.87
CA GLU A 33 12.89 6.86 -6.61
C GLU A 33 11.70 6.95 -5.66
N ILE A 34 10.64 7.67 -6.08
CA ILE A 34 9.37 7.77 -5.36
C ILE A 34 8.21 7.45 -6.27
N ALA A 35 7.16 6.85 -5.72
CA ALA A 35 5.85 6.78 -6.33
C ALA A 35 4.85 7.60 -5.51
N LEU A 36 4.23 8.58 -6.15
CA LEU A 36 3.11 9.33 -5.58
C LEU A 36 1.86 8.51 -5.83
N THR A 37 1.18 8.08 -4.77
CA THR A 37 0.09 7.09 -4.81
C THR A 37 -1.17 7.64 -4.16
N ASP A 38 -1.56 8.86 -4.57
CA ASP A 38 -2.75 9.51 -4.04
C ASP A 38 -3.99 8.62 -4.15
N HIS A 39 -4.87 8.71 -3.16
CA HIS A 39 -6.07 7.89 -3.03
C HIS A 39 -7.06 8.04 -4.19
N ALA A 40 -7.54 6.92 -4.69
CA ALA A 40 -8.72 6.81 -5.54
C ALA A 40 -9.68 5.79 -4.90
N GLU A 41 -10.44 6.25 -3.92
CA GLU A 41 -11.38 5.42 -3.18
C GLU A 41 -12.63 5.10 -4.00
N PHE A 42 -13.14 3.87 -3.81
CA PHE A 42 -14.44 3.43 -4.30
C PHE A 42 -15.38 3.30 -3.10
N PRO A 43 -15.84 4.42 -2.50
CA PRO A 43 -16.56 4.41 -1.25
C PRO A 43 -17.97 3.86 -1.40
N LEU A 44 -18.51 3.33 -0.32
CA LEU A 44 -19.96 3.09 -0.18
C LEU A 44 -20.74 4.41 -0.09
N ARG A 45 -20.05 5.52 0.19
CA ARG A 45 -20.61 6.88 0.32
C ARG A 45 -19.73 7.87 -0.46
N GLU A 46 -20.32 8.88 -1.05
CA GLU A 46 -19.64 9.94 -1.83
C GLU A 46 -18.80 10.89 -0.94
N THR A 47 -17.90 10.36 -0.11
CA THR A 47 -17.18 11.16 0.90
C THR A 47 -15.72 11.46 0.57
N ALA A 48 -15.14 10.79 -0.41
CA ALA A 48 -13.75 10.98 -0.82
C ALA A 48 -13.68 11.30 -2.33
N PRO A 49 -13.49 12.56 -2.71
CA PRO A 49 -13.35 12.93 -4.12
C PRO A 49 -12.04 12.34 -4.68
N TRP A 50 -12.08 11.86 -5.91
CA TRP A 50 -10.89 11.45 -6.62
C TRP A 50 -9.99 12.63 -6.95
N PRO A 51 -8.67 12.41 -7.06
CA PRO A 51 -7.72 13.40 -7.50
C PRO A 51 -8.10 13.98 -8.88
N ASP A 52 -7.85 15.27 -9.08
CA ASP A 52 -7.75 15.83 -10.44
C ASP A 52 -6.44 15.32 -11.07
N PHE A 53 -6.49 14.14 -11.67
CA PHE A 53 -5.31 13.49 -12.26
C PHE A 53 -4.62 14.35 -13.32
N THR A 54 -5.36 15.23 -14.04
CA THR A 54 -4.77 16.11 -15.05
C THR A 54 -3.89 17.17 -14.40
N LYS A 55 -4.38 17.83 -13.34
CA LYS A 55 -3.58 18.81 -12.60
C LYS A 55 -2.41 18.17 -11.88
N ARG A 56 -2.66 17.02 -11.24
CA ARG A 56 -1.63 16.26 -10.54
C ARG A 56 -0.48 15.88 -11.47
N GLU A 57 -0.79 15.34 -12.66
CA GLU A 57 0.25 14.93 -13.62
C GLU A 57 1.04 16.11 -14.18
N ALA A 58 0.42 17.28 -14.31
CA ALA A 58 1.14 18.50 -14.69
C ALA A 58 2.19 18.90 -13.63
N VAL A 59 1.86 18.79 -12.34
CA VAL A 59 2.82 19.04 -11.24
C VAL A 59 3.92 17.98 -11.20
N ILE A 60 3.56 16.70 -11.36
CA ILE A 60 4.54 15.60 -11.43
C ILE A 60 5.51 15.83 -12.60
N THR A 61 5.01 16.25 -13.76
CA THR A 61 5.85 16.55 -14.94
C THR A 61 6.82 17.69 -14.65
N ALA A 62 6.37 18.78 -14.04
CA ALA A 62 7.25 19.89 -13.65
C ALA A 62 8.32 19.45 -12.63
N CYS A 63 7.95 18.57 -11.68
CA CYS A 63 8.91 17.99 -10.75
C CYS A 63 9.92 17.06 -11.44
N ARG A 64 9.49 16.25 -12.40
CA ARG A 64 10.40 15.42 -13.23
C ARG A 64 11.41 16.28 -14.00
N GLU A 65 10.98 17.43 -14.57
CA GLU A 65 11.87 18.37 -15.23
C GLU A 65 12.89 18.97 -14.25
N LYS A 66 12.47 19.33 -13.05
CA LYS A 66 13.32 19.96 -12.03
C LYS A 66 14.29 19.01 -11.36
N TYR A 67 13.85 17.81 -11.01
CA TYR A 67 14.60 16.86 -10.15
C TYR A 67 15.08 15.61 -10.88
N GLY A 68 14.68 15.38 -12.13
CA GLY A 68 14.89 14.10 -12.84
C GLY A 68 16.34 13.67 -13.03
N ALA A 69 17.32 14.58 -12.83
CA ALA A 69 18.75 14.23 -12.83
C ALA A 69 19.18 13.44 -11.56
N VAL A 70 18.41 13.52 -10.46
CA VAL A 70 18.78 12.97 -9.15
C VAL A 70 17.68 12.18 -8.47
N LEU A 71 16.43 12.33 -8.93
CA LEU A 71 15.23 11.67 -8.36
C LEU A 71 14.32 11.15 -9.48
N THR A 72 14.02 9.87 -9.46
CA THR A 72 12.98 9.30 -10.32
C THR A 72 11.61 9.47 -9.65
N ILE A 73 10.64 10.02 -10.37
CA ILE A 73 9.29 10.30 -9.85
C ILE A 73 8.27 9.51 -10.67
N ARG A 74 7.54 8.60 -10.03
CA ARG A 74 6.48 7.78 -10.63
C ARG A 74 5.10 8.36 -10.30
N SER A 75 4.21 8.34 -11.29
CA SER A 75 2.80 8.61 -11.10
C SER A 75 2.11 7.31 -10.73
N GLY A 76 1.83 7.13 -9.46
CA GLY A 76 1.11 5.96 -8.94
C GLY A 76 -0.30 6.33 -8.46
N ILE A 77 -1.04 5.33 -8.06
CA ILE A 77 -2.39 5.47 -7.48
C ILE A 77 -2.53 4.42 -6.39
N GLU A 78 -3.14 4.78 -5.25
CA GLU A 78 -3.68 3.81 -4.31
C GLU A 78 -5.19 3.73 -4.48
N THR A 79 -5.69 2.55 -4.87
CA THR A 79 -7.13 2.29 -5.02
C THR A 79 -7.69 1.63 -3.78
N GLY A 80 -8.72 2.21 -3.17
CA GLY A 80 -9.47 1.57 -2.09
C GLY A 80 -10.71 0.85 -2.62
N GLN A 81 -10.86 -0.44 -2.35
CA GLN A 81 -12.03 -1.27 -2.70
C GLN A 81 -12.41 -1.24 -4.20
N PRO A 82 -11.48 -1.42 -5.16
CA PRO A 82 -11.75 -1.25 -6.59
C PRO A 82 -12.82 -2.22 -7.15
N TRP A 83 -13.07 -3.37 -6.49
CA TRP A 83 -14.12 -4.32 -6.92
C TRP A 83 -15.56 -3.77 -6.85
N ARG A 84 -15.77 -2.61 -6.23
CA ARG A 84 -17.11 -2.02 -6.08
C ARG A 84 -17.67 -1.44 -7.36
N ASP A 85 -16.78 -1.03 -8.29
CA ASP A 85 -17.18 -0.46 -9.58
C ASP A 85 -16.12 -0.73 -10.66
N ALA A 86 -16.31 -1.80 -11.43
CA ALA A 86 -15.37 -2.23 -12.47
C ALA A 86 -15.27 -1.24 -13.65
N GLU A 87 -16.33 -0.49 -13.95
CA GLU A 87 -16.30 0.53 -15.02
C GLU A 87 -15.48 1.74 -14.56
N LEU A 88 -15.63 2.12 -13.31
CA LEU A 88 -14.87 3.21 -12.71
C LEU A 88 -13.38 2.82 -12.55
N GLU A 89 -13.08 1.58 -12.15
CA GLU A 89 -11.72 1.02 -12.12
C GLU A 89 -11.07 1.10 -13.51
N LYS A 90 -11.77 0.67 -14.55
CA LYS A 90 -11.28 0.74 -15.93
C LYS A 90 -11.00 2.18 -16.35
N LYS A 91 -11.89 3.10 -16.04
CA LYS A 91 -11.70 4.52 -16.33
C LYS A 91 -10.50 5.12 -15.61
N LEU A 92 -10.23 4.68 -14.37
CA LEU A 92 -9.05 5.09 -13.61
C LEU A 92 -7.76 4.69 -14.32
N MET A 93 -7.71 3.51 -14.94
CA MET A 93 -6.54 3.03 -15.68
C MET A 93 -6.28 3.83 -16.98
N GLU A 94 -7.24 4.61 -17.48
CA GLU A 94 -7.03 5.53 -18.60
C GLU A 94 -6.04 6.66 -18.27
N ALA A 95 -5.84 6.96 -16.98
CA ALA A 95 -4.80 7.88 -16.50
C ALA A 95 -3.36 7.34 -16.73
N LYS A 96 -3.22 6.05 -17.10
CA LYS A 96 -1.94 5.38 -17.37
C LYS A 96 -0.92 5.54 -16.25
N PRO A 97 -1.25 5.15 -15.02
CA PRO A 97 -0.31 5.24 -13.91
C PRO A 97 0.92 4.36 -14.17
N ASP A 98 2.07 4.76 -13.59
CA ASP A 98 3.28 3.93 -13.56
C ASP A 98 3.12 2.73 -12.61
N PHE A 99 2.28 2.89 -11.57
CA PHE A 99 2.15 1.93 -10.46
C PHE A 99 0.77 2.05 -9.78
N VAL A 100 0.20 0.91 -9.38
CA VAL A 100 -1.09 0.87 -8.68
C VAL A 100 -1.00 -0.05 -7.46
N ILE A 101 -1.33 0.53 -6.30
CA ILE A 101 -1.59 -0.20 -5.05
C ILE A 101 -3.11 -0.46 -4.98
N ALA A 102 -3.52 -1.67 -4.66
CA ALA A 102 -4.91 -1.94 -4.28
C ALA A 102 -5.01 -2.24 -2.79
N SER A 103 -5.95 -1.59 -2.12
CA SER A 103 -6.12 -1.62 -0.67
C SER A 103 -7.56 -1.91 -0.26
N VAL A 104 -7.72 -2.42 0.95
CA VAL A 104 -9.03 -2.59 1.60
C VAL A 104 -9.08 -1.68 2.82
N HIS A 105 -9.72 -0.53 2.67
CA HIS A 105 -9.91 0.44 3.77
C HIS A 105 -11.26 0.28 4.44
N GLU A 106 -12.28 -0.12 3.69
CA GLU A 106 -13.64 -0.38 4.17
C GLU A 106 -14.08 -1.78 3.78
N LEU A 107 -14.94 -2.40 4.58
CA LEU A 107 -15.52 -3.72 4.31
C LEU A 107 -16.96 -3.61 3.85
N ASP A 108 -17.31 -4.34 2.78
CA ASP A 108 -18.70 -4.53 2.39
C ASP A 108 -19.45 -5.28 3.50
N GLY A 109 -20.59 -4.73 3.91
CA GLY A 109 -21.43 -5.33 4.96
C GLY A 109 -21.08 -4.92 6.40
N TYR A 110 -20.04 -4.12 6.59
CA TYR A 110 -19.62 -3.62 7.91
C TYR A 110 -19.57 -2.08 7.95
N PRO A 111 -19.69 -1.47 9.14
CA PRO A 111 -19.39 -0.07 9.31
C PRO A 111 -17.89 0.20 9.18
N ASP A 112 -17.53 1.48 9.08
CA ASP A 112 -16.13 1.92 9.07
C ASP A 112 -15.33 1.26 10.23
N PRO A 113 -14.17 0.65 9.95
CA PRO A 113 -13.34 0.02 10.98
C PRO A 113 -12.97 0.96 12.15
N HIS A 114 -12.87 2.26 11.92
CA HIS A 114 -12.64 3.26 12.98
C HIS A 114 -13.77 3.31 14.01
N THR A 115 -14.98 2.97 13.64
CA THR A 115 -16.18 3.03 14.48
C THR A 115 -16.71 1.66 14.86
N PHE A 116 -16.13 0.59 14.32
CA PHE A 116 -16.57 -0.77 14.62
C PHE A 116 -16.26 -1.13 16.08
N PRO A 117 -17.26 -1.62 16.85
CA PRO A 117 -17.07 -1.96 18.26
C PRO A 117 -16.41 -3.35 18.39
N PHE A 118 -15.11 -3.42 18.16
CA PHE A 118 -14.37 -4.67 18.27
C PHE A 118 -14.51 -5.32 19.64
N SER A 119 -14.88 -6.61 19.65
CA SER A 119 -14.97 -7.46 20.82
C SER A 119 -14.41 -8.85 20.50
N ARG A 120 -14.19 -9.70 21.50
CA ARG A 120 -13.74 -11.07 21.28
C ARG A 120 -14.68 -11.88 20.36
N GLU A 121 -15.98 -11.64 20.50
CA GLU A 121 -17.02 -12.40 19.81
C GLU A 121 -17.14 -12.04 18.33
N ASN A 122 -16.77 -10.83 17.91
CA ASN A 122 -16.99 -10.34 16.55
C ASN A 122 -15.70 -10.10 15.73
N THR A 123 -14.53 -10.01 16.38
CA THR A 123 -13.28 -9.64 15.70
C THR A 123 -12.79 -10.71 14.76
N GLU A 124 -12.90 -11.99 15.12
CA GLU A 124 -12.45 -13.10 14.25
C GLU A 124 -13.22 -13.11 12.94
N GLU A 125 -14.56 -13.00 12.99
CA GLU A 125 -15.40 -12.92 11.78
C GLU A 125 -15.07 -11.70 10.92
N PHE A 126 -14.81 -10.55 11.56
CA PHE A 126 -14.41 -9.33 10.87
C PHE A 126 -13.09 -9.52 10.11
N ILE A 127 -12.08 -10.12 10.75
CA ILE A 127 -10.77 -10.41 10.13
C ILE A 127 -10.94 -11.40 8.97
N CYS A 128 -11.70 -12.48 9.16
CA CYS A 128 -11.97 -13.45 8.10
C CYS A 128 -12.64 -12.78 6.88
N THR A 129 -13.62 -11.90 7.12
CA THR A 129 -14.28 -11.14 6.06
C THR A 129 -13.31 -10.19 5.35
N TYR A 130 -12.46 -9.49 6.10
CA TYR A 130 -11.41 -8.62 5.54
C TYR A 130 -10.50 -9.38 4.59
N LEU A 131 -9.97 -10.52 5.02
CA LEU A 131 -9.08 -11.34 4.20
C LEU A 131 -9.81 -11.96 3.00
N ALA A 132 -11.06 -12.38 3.14
CA ALA A 132 -11.86 -12.87 2.02
C ALA A 132 -12.11 -11.77 0.95
N GLN A 133 -12.43 -10.54 1.37
CA GLN A 133 -12.61 -9.42 0.44
C GLN A 133 -11.28 -9.02 -0.23
N MET A 134 -10.17 -9.07 0.51
CA MET A 134 -8.83 -8.84 -0.05
C MET A 134 -8.45 -9.93 -1.06
N THR A 135 -8.77 -11.19 -0.80
CA THR A 135 -8.55 -12.31 -1.73
C THR A 135 -9.42 -12.16 -2.99
N ARG A 136 -10.67 -11.71 -2.85
CA ARG A 136 -11.52 -11.34 -3.98
C ARG A 136 -10.88 -10.22 -4.81
N MET A 137 -10.45 -9.13 -4.17
CA MET A 137 -9.73 -8.03 -4.82
C MET A 137 -8.49 -8.54 -5.55
N ALA A 138 -7.67 -9.35 -4.88
CA ALA A 138 -6.48 -9.96 -5.45
C ALA A 138 -6.79 -10.76 -6.72
N SER A 139 -7.93 -11.43 -6.78
CA SER A 139 -8.31 -12.30 -7.87
C SER A 139 -8.95 -11.57 -9.06
N THR A 140 -9.58 -10.41 -8.85
CA THR A 140 -10.48 -9.80 -9.84
C THR A 140 -10.08 -8.41 -10.31
N CYS A 141 -9.40 -7.59 -9.47
CA CYS A 141 -9.09 -6.20 -9.76
C CYS A 141 -7.77 -5.99 -10.50
N ASP A 142 -7.56 -4.81 -11.07
CA ASP A 142 -6.32 -4.44 -11.75
C ASP A 142 -5.41 -3.61 -10.83
N TYR A 143 -4.28 -4.19 -10.42
CA TYR A 143 -3.30 -3.59 -9.52
C TYR A 143 -1.90 -4.13 -9.83
N ASP A 144 -0.87 -3.62 -9.16
CA ASP A 144 0.50 -4.15 -9.21
C ASP A 144 0.91 -4.81 -7.90
N VAL A 145 0.56 -4.18 -6.77
CA VAL A 145 0.75 -4.75 -5.43
C VAL A 145 -0.49 -4.53 -4.57
N ILE A 146 -0.71 -5.40 -3.59
CA ILE A 146 -1.67 -5.16 -2.52
C ILE A 146 -0.98 -4.36 -1.41
N GLY A 147 -1.60 -3.27 -0.99
CA GLY A 147 -1.15 -2.41 0.09
C GLY A 147 -1.32 -3.08 1.45
N HIS A 148 -0.50 -2.70 2.41
CA HIS A 148 -0.59 -2.94 3.85
C HIS A 148 -1.56 -4.07 4.29
N VAL A 149 -1.32 -5.31 3.84
CA VAL A 149 -2.23 -6.47 4.01
C VAL A 149 -2.69 -6.76 5.45
N THR A 150 -2.05 -6.17 6.45
CA THR A 150 -2.44 -6.25 7.87
C THR A 150 -2.99 -4.94 8.44
N TYR A 151 -3.42 -4.02 7.55
CA TYR A 151 -3.92 -2.68 7.92
C TYR A 151 -5.05 -2.70 8.95
N LEU A 152 -5.97 -3.66 8.86
CA LEU A 152 -7.11 -3.80 9.76
C LEU A 152 -6.69 -3.85 11.24
N PHE A 153 -5.56 -4.48 11.53
CA PHE A 153 -5.10 -4.70 12.91
C PHE A 153 -4.80 -3.40 13.68
N ARG A 154 -4.69 -2.26 12.97
CA ARG A 154 -4.51 -0.94 13.63
C ARG A 154 -5.73 -0.50 14.45
N PHE A 155 -6.90 -1.02 14.15
CA PHE A 155 -8.17 -0.65 14.80
C PHE A 155 -8.56 -1.61 15.91
N ILE A 156 -7.98 -2.80 15.94
CA ILE A 156 -8.31 -3.85 16.90
C ILE A 156 -7.59 -3.57 18.23
N PRO A 157 -8.32 -3.56 19.37
CA PRO A 157 -7.68 -3.38 20.68
C PRO A 157 -6.56 -4.40 20.94
N GLU A 158 -5.46 -3.95 21.57
CA GLU A 158 -4.26 -4.77 21.82
C GLU A 158 -4.57 -6.08 22.57
N GLN A 159 -5.53 -6.06 23.50
CA GLN A 159 -5.93 -7.24 24.27
C GLN A 159 -6.53 -8.34 23.37
N ILE A 160 -7.17 -7.94 22.27
CA ILE A 160 -7.75 -8.87 21.31
C ILE A 160 -6.67 -9.32 20.30
N THR A 161 -5.83 -8.41 19.82
CA THR A 161 -4.74 -8.75 18.89
C THR A 161 -3.68 -9.65 19.51
N ALA A 162 -3.53 -9.67 20.83
CA ALA A 162 -2.67 -10.63 21.52
C ALA A 162 -3.11 -12.09 21.32
N GLU A 163 -4.38 -12.32 21.03
CA GLU A 163 -4.95 -13.67 20.82
C GLU A 163 -5.27 -13.94 19.34
N LEU A 164 -5.61 -12.89 18.59
CA LEU A 164 -5.98 -12.95 17.17
C LEU A 164 -4.95 -12.16 16.34
N ALA A 165 -3.66 -12.46 16.51
CA ALA A 165 -2.60 -11.87 15.70
C ALA A 165 -2.72 -12.28 14.22
N PRO A 166 -2.15 -11.50 13.27
CA PRO A 166 -2.19 -11.86 11.85
C PRO A 166 -1.73 -13.30 11.59
N GLU A 167 -0.73 -13.75 12.31
CA GLU A 167 -0.15 -15.09 12.17
C GLU A 167 -1.09 -16.23 12.60
N TYR A 168 -2.20 -15.92 13.28
CA TYR A 168 -3.27 -16.90 13.57
C TYR A 168 -4.07 -17.28 12.32
N PHE A 169 -4.11 -16.40 11.30
CA PHE A 169 -4.89 -16.57 10.08
C PHE A 169 -4.04 -17.05 8.89
N THR A 170 -3.02 -17.88 9.14
CA THR A 170 -2.06 -18.32 8.11
C THR A 170 -2.72 -18.92 6.88
N ASP A 171 -3.76 -19.75 7.03
CA ASP A 171 -4.46 -20.39 5.90
C ASP A 171 -5.12 -19.35 4.98
N LEU A 172 -5.70 -18.28 5.56
CA LEU A 172 -6.33 -17.20 4.79
C LEU A 172 -5.28 -16.31 4.11
N TYR A 173 -4.16 -16.05 4.76
CA TYR A 173 -3.03 -15.36 4.11
C TYR A 173 -2.42 -16.20 3.01
N GLU A 174 -2.31 -17.52 3.19
CA GLU A 174 -1.83 -18.43 2.15
C GLU A 174 -2.72 -18.38 0.90
N GLU A 175 -4.06 -18.41 1.09
CA GLU A 175 -5.04 -18.27 0.00
C GLU A 175 -4.89 -16.91 -0.72
N LEU A 176 -4.80 -15.81 0.04
CA LEU A 176 -4.56 -14.48 -0.50
C LEU A 176 -3.27 -14.41 -1.32
N PHE A 177 -2.16 -14.89 -0.76
CA PHE A 177 -0.86 -14.82 -1.42
C PHE A 177 -0.81 -15.68 -2.68
N LYS A 178 -1.45 -16.86 -2.69
CA LYS A 178 -1.61 -17.68 -3.89
C LYS A 178 -2.38 -16.94 -4.97
N ALA A 179 -3.44 -16.22 -4.63
CA ALA A 179 -4.22 -15.42 -5.58
C ALA A 179 -3.38 -14.27 -6.19
N VAL A 180 -2.58 -13.58 -5.37
CA VAL A 180 -1.64 -12.53 -5.82
C VAL A 180 -0.61 -13.10 -6.78
N ILE A 181 0.06 -14.18 -6.38
CA ILE A 181 1.15 -14.83 -7.15
C ILE A 181 0.63 -15.39 -8.48
N ALA A 182 -0.53 -16.03 -8.49
CA ALA A 182 -1.13 -16.60 -9.70
C ALA A 182 -1.39 -15.55 -10.79
N ARG A 183 -1.49 -14.28 -10.43
CA ARG A 183 -1.65 -13.15 -11.35
C ARG A 183 -0.34 -12.42 -11.68
N GLY A 184 0.79 -12.89 -11.16
CA GLY A 184 2.10 -12.23 -11.32
C GLY A 184 2.15 -10.87 -10.63
N LYS A 185 1.43 -10.71 -9.53
CA LYS A 185 1.33 -9.47 -8.75
C LYS A 185 2.16 -9.58 -7.46
N GLY A 186 2.24 -8.48 -6.70
CA GLY A 186 3.03 -8.39 -5.50
C GLY A 186 2.28 -7.91 -4.27
N ILE A 187 3.04 -7.72 -3.21
CA ILE A 187 2.58 -7.09 -1.96
C ILE A 187 3.50 -5.96 -1.54
N GLU A 188 2.98 -5.05 -0.76
CA GLU A 188 3.73 -3.95 -0.17
C GLU A 188 4.29 -4.34 1.21
N VAL A 189 5.46 -3.80 1.54
CA VAL A 189 5.93 -3.61 2.93
C VAL A 189 5.66 -2.16 3.31
N ASN A 190 4.61 -1.95 4.08
CA ASN A 190 4.19 -0.63 4.53
C ASN A 190 4.81 -0.29 5.89
N CYS A 191 5.51 0.84 5.95
CA CYS A 191 6.24 1.27 7.14
C CYS A 191 5.40 2.13 8.09
N SER A 192 4.15 2.49 7.73
CA SER A 192 3.32 3.34 8.59
C SER A 192 2.98 2.66 9.92
N GLY A 193 2.91 1.33 9.94
CA GLY A 193 2.69 0.55 11.16
C GLY A 193 3.73 0.80 12.26
N LEU A 194 4.96 1.18 11.90
CA LEU A 194 6.01 1.57 12.86
C LEU A 194 5.67 2.85 13.63
N ARG A 195 4.82 3.70 13.07
CA ARG A 195 4.34 4.94 13.68
C ARG A 195 3.05 4.77 14.49
N MET A 196 2.47 3.58 14.45
CA MET A 196 1.21 3.23 15.11
C MET A 196 1.49 2.41 16.37
N PRO A 197 1.25 2.93 17.59
CA PRO A 197 1.54 2.20 18.82
C PRO A 197 0.87 0.82 18.91
N SER A 198 -0.33 0.67 18.33
CA SER A 198 -1.07 -0.59 18.28
C SER A 198 -0.43 -1.67 17.40
N ILE A 199 0.43 -1.29 16.45
CA ILE A 199 1.10 -2.21 15.52
C ILE A 199 2.59 -2.33 15.85
N GLY A 200 3.33 -1.22 15.95
CA GLY A 200 4.75 -1.15 16.30
C GLY A 200 5.71 -1.89 15.35
N LYS A 201 5.23 -2.34 14.20
CA LYS A 201 5.99 -3.11 13.19
C LYS A 201 5.51 -2.76 11.78
N THR A 202 6.23 -3.23 10.75
CA THR A 202 5.79 -3.09 9.35
C THR A 202 4.51 -3.91 9.08
N MET A 203 3.80 -3.55 8.03
CA MET A 203 2.61 -4.26 7.53
C MET A 203 2.90 -4.83 6.12
N PRO A 204 3.10 -6.16 5.96
CA PRO A 204 3.04 -7.20 6.99
C PRO A 204 4.35 -7.41 7.77
N SER A 205 4.33 -8.37 8.71
CA SER A 205 5.50 -8.84 9.46
C SER A 205 6.46 -9.68 8.62
N ALA A 206 7.70 -9.87 9.10
CA ALA A 206 8.68 -10.76 8.46
C ALA A 206 8.16 -12.19 8.25
N ALA A 207 7.35 -12.72 9.18
CA ALA A 207 6.77 -14.06 9.08
C ALA A 207 5.83 -14.20 7.88
N LEU A 208 4.93 -13.24 7.66
CA LEU A 208 4.02 -13.24 6.51
C LEU A 208 4.77 -12.97 5.19
N LEU A 209 5.78 -12.10 5.20
CA LEU A 209 6.65 -11.88 4.04
C LEU A 209 7.41 -13.15 3.66
N LYS A 210 7.93 -13.88 4.65
CA LYS A 210 8.60 -15.17 4.43
C LYS A 210 7.63 -16.18 3.82
N MET A 211 6.40 -16.27 4.32
CA MET A 211 5.35 -17.11 3.72
C MET A 211 5.10 -16.74 2.27
N PHE A 212 4.91 -15.44 1.95
CA PHE A 212 4.70 -14.98 0.58
C PHE A 212 5.84 -15.42 -0.33
N ARG A 213 7.10 -15.24 0.11
CA ARG A 213 8.29 -15.68 -0.64
C ARG A 213 8.34 -17.21 -0.83
N GLU A 214 8.05 -18.00 0.22
CA GLU A 214 8.07 -19.46 0.17
C GLU A 214 6.98 -20.04 -0.74
N LEU A 215 5.87 -19.33 -0.92
CA LEU A 215 4.83 -19.64 -1.90
C LEU A 215 5.23 -19.27 -3.35
N GLY A 216 6.37 -18.59 -3.56
CA GLY A 216 6.87 -18.17 -4.86
C GLY A 216 6.62 -16.70 -5.19
N GLY A 217 6.25 -15.88 -4.21
CA GLY A 217 6.11 -14.44 -4.38
C GLY A 217 7.46 -13.75 -4.53
N GLU A 218 7.62 -12.93 -5.57
CA GLU A 218 8.88 -12.25 -5.91
C GLU A 218 8.74 -10.72 -5.89
N ILE A 219 7.55 -10.20 -6.20
CA ILE A 219 7.30 -8.77 -6.33
C ILE A 219 6.95 -8.18 -4.95
N VAL A 220 7.84 -7.34 -4.43
CA VAL A 220 7.65 -6.64 -3.15
C VAL A 220 8.12 -5.20 -3.27
N THR A 221 7.29 -4.25 -2.82
CA THR A 221 7.65 -2.83 -2.72
C THR A 221 7.78 -2.42 -1.27
N VAL A 222 8.46 -1.30 -1.01
CA VAL A 222 8.52 -0.67 0.31
C VAL A 222 7.92 0.71 0.23
N GLY A 223 7.00 1.03 1.13
CA GLY A 223 6.33 2.32 1.19
C GLY A 223 6.29 2.89 2.60
N SER A 224 6.48 4.21 2.72
CA SER A 224 6.33 4.89 4.01
C SER A 224 4.88 5.19 4.36
N ASP A 225 4.00 5.25 3.37
CA ASP A 225 2.61 5.69 3.53
C ASP A 225 2.55 7.08 4.19
N GLY A 226 3.37 7.98 3.61
CA GLY A 226 3.61 9.30 4.14
C GLY A 226 2.60 10.31 3.62
N HIS A 227 1.83 10.95 4.54
CA HIS A 227 0.82 11.99 4.23
C HIS A 227 1.32 13.42 4.52
N SER A 228 2.59 13.57 4.82
CA SER A 228 3.25 14.86 5.04
C SER A 228 4.76 14.71 4.94
N CYS A 229 5.50 15.81 4.76
CA CYS A 229 6.95 15.77 4.84
C CYS A 229 7.47 15.20 6.17
N ARG A 230 6.71 15.27 7.26
CA ARG A 230 7.12 14.66 8.53
C ARG A 230 7.11 13.13 8.49
N SER A 231 6.14 12.52 7.82
CA SER A 231 5.96 11.06 7.74
C SER A 231 6.56 10.44 6.48
N ALA A 232 6.71 11.18 5.38
CA ALA A 232 7.34 10.71 4.16
C ALA A 232 8.76 10.18 4.42
N PHE A 233 9.08 9.04 3.83
CA PHE A 233 10.37 8.31 3.94
C PHE A 233 10.65 7.73 5.34
N SER A 234 9.71 7.84 6.27
CA SER A 234 9.87 7.32 7.63
C SER A 234 9.77 5.80 7.65
N GLY A 235 10.77 5.15 8.26
CA GLY A 235 10.77 3.69 8.48
C GLY A 235 11.23 2.86 7.29
N LEU A 236 11.65 3.45 6.17
CA LEU A 236 12.09 2.71 4.98
C LEU A 236 13.24 1.75 5.28
N GLU A 237 14.21 2.16 6.10
CA GLU A 237 15.33 1.30 6.50
C GLU A 237 14.83 0.01 7.16
N ALA A 238 13.91 0.12 8.13
CA ALA A 238 13.28 -1.04 8.77
C ALA A 238 12.44 -1.87 7.77
N GLY A 239 11.79 -1.24 6.79
CA GLY A 239 11.10 -1.93 5.70
C GLY A 239 12.05 -2.78 4.85
N TYR A 240 13.23 -2.26 4.52
CA TYR A 240 14.27 -3.02 3.82
C TYR A 240 14.89 -4.11 4.69
N GLU A 241 15.07 -3.86 5.99
CA GLU A 241 15.59 -4.88 6.92
C GLU A 241 14.62 -6.05 7.05
N VAL A 242 13.33 -5.81 7.18
CA VAL A 242 12.32 -6.87 7.27
C VAL A 242 12.23 -7.70 5.99
N LEU A 243 12.47 -7.11 4.82
CA LEU A 243 12.59 -7.87 3.56
C LEU A 243 13.80 -8.81 3.58
N ARG A 244 14.97 -8.31 4.04
CA ARG A 244 16.17 -9.16 4.18
C ARG A 244 15.97 -10.29 5.19
N GLU A 245 15.33 -10.01 6.32
CA GLU A 245 14.96 -11.01 7.34
C GLU A 245 14.04 -12.09 6.75
N ALA A 246 13.07 -11.70 5.93
CA ALA A 246 12.18 -12.63 5.22
C ALA A 246 12.90 -13.41 4.09
N GLY A 247 14.15 -13.08 3.78
CA GLY A 247 14.99 -13.76 2.79
C GLY A 247 14.85 -13.25 1.36
N PHE A 248 14.32 -12.04 1.13
CA PHE A 248 14.37 -11.38 -0.16
C PHE A 248 15.77 -10.81 -0.44
N PHE A 249 16.21 -10.87 -1.69
CA PHE A 249 17.47 -10.28 -2.15
C PHE A 249 17.24 -9.01 -2.97
N TYR A 250 16.01 -8.81 -3.43
CA TYR A 250 15.61 -7.71 -4.30
C TYR A 250 14.29 -7.14 -3.82
N ALA A 251 14.09 -5.85 -4.05
CA ALA A 251 12.78 -5.21 -4.01
C ALA A 251 12.41 -4.75 -5.43
N SER A 252 11.15 -4.38 -5.62
CA SER A 252 10.58 -4.04 -6.93
C SER A 252 10.37 -2.53 -7.07
N ALA A 253 10.64 -2.03 -8.28
CA ALA A 253 10.27 -0.71 -8.76
C ALA A 253 9.43 -0.87 -10.02
N PHE A 254 8.61 0.13 -10.36
CA PHE A 254 7.68 0.05 -11.47
C PHE A 254 7.81 1.22 -12.43
N GLN A 255 7.60 0.93 -13.72
CA GLN A 255 7.41 1.93 -14.77
C GLN A 255 6.37 1.41 -15.77
N ASN A 256 5.35 2.22 -16.04
CA ASN A 256 4.23 1.83 -16.91
C ASN A 256 3.66 0.45 -16.53
N ARG A 257 3.47 0.18 -15.24
CA ARG A 257 2.95 -1.08 -14.68
C ARG A 257 3.87 -2.29 -14.86
N ASN A 258 5.10 -2.11 -15.31
CA ASN A 258 6.09 -3.18 -15.47
C ASN A 258 7.08 -3.17 -14.31
N PRO A 259 7.22 -4.30 -13.58
CA PRO A 259 8.18 -4.40 -12.48
C PRO A 259 9.62 -4.51 -13.00
N SER A 260 10.53 -3.91 -12.26
CA SER A 260 11.96 -4.12 -12.33
C SER A 260 12.49 -4.37 -10.93
N PHE A 261 13.64 -5.04 -10.81
CA PHE A 261 14.17 -5.47 -9.52
C PHE A 261 15.49 -4.77 -9.23
N TYR A 262 15.64 -4.30 -7.99
CA TYR A 262 16.89 -3.74 -7.50
C TYR A 262 17.34 -4.45 -6.22
N LYS A 263 18.65 -4.57 -6.05
CA LYS A 263 19.25 -5.30 -4.92
C LYS A 263 19.02 -4.55 -3.60
N LEU A 264 18.65 -5.29 -2.55
CA LEU A 264 18.49 -4.84 -1.17
C LEU A 264 19.83 -4.54 -0.50
#